data_c17ee2a59110cf00b6a30bb5dd1c0e45
#
_entry.id   c17ee2a59110cf00b6a30bb5dd1c0e45
#
_cell.length_a   1.000
_cell.length_b   1.000
_cell.length_c   1.000
_cell.angle_alpha   90.00
_cell.angle_beta   90.00
_cell.angle_gamma   90.00
#
_symmetry.space_group_name_H-M   'P 1'
#
loop_
_entity.id
_entity.type
_entity.pdbx_description
1 polymer ?
#
loop_
_entity_poly.entity_id
_entity_poly.type
_entity_poly.pdbx_seq_one_letter_code
_entity_poly.pdbx_strand_id
1 'polypeptide(L)'
;NVRTYIKDITNYRLEPSRNRKWEVRSDISYNGNRLSVTYFRERLTSGFRYSSYYMPFEYRKYDASSIDAGSLQGPPALEDISYTDTRKLDGYTQAANGSRLEKEGVEFQFTSQRIRPLRTSVIINGAWFKSTYTNSQPMFETVSEVVDNRPIQEEYVGLYDWNSGRINQQFNTNFMLDTQVPEWGLIFSTSVQCMWFVSTRVMWKNG
;
A
#
# COMPACT_ATOMS: atom_id res chain seq x y z
N ASN A 1 -35.30 -4.73 8.70
CA ASN A 1 -35.11 -4.42 7.28
C ASN A 1 -33.84 -5.06 6.80
N VAL A 2 -33.94 -6.21 6.11
CA VAL A 2 -32.80 -6.82 5.43
C VAL A 2 -32.78 -6.25 4.02
N ARG A 3 -31.71 -5.52 3.68
CA ARG A 3 -31.47 -5.03 2.31
C ARG A 3 -30.28 -5.79 1.78
N THR A 4 -30.49 -6.64 0.78
CA THR A 4 -29.42 -7.35 0.09
C THR A 4 -29.31 -6.80 -1.33
N TYR A 5 -28.18 -6.21 -1.64
CA TYR A 5 -27.83 -5.81 -3.00
C TYR A 5 -26.72 -6.73 -3.50
N ILE A 6 -26.96 -7.35 -4.63
CA ILE A 6 -25.93 -8.11 -5.32
C ILE A 6 -25.42 -7.25 -6.46
N LYS A 7 -24.14 -6.88 -6.39
CA LYS A 7 -23.45 -6.15 -7.47
C LYS A 7 -22.34 -7.03 -8.00
N ASP A 8 -22.27 -7.13 -9.30
CA ASP A 8 -21.06 -7.63 -9.95
C ASP A 8 -20.03 -6.49 -9.98
N ILE A 9 -19.06 -6.56 -9.07
CA ILE A 9 -17.94 -5.61 -8.99
C ILE A 9 -16.68 -6.16 -9.68
N THR A 10 -16.81 -7.21 -10.46
CA THR A 10 -15.70 -7.83 -11.18
C THR A 10 -15.16 -6.88 -12.24
N ASN A 11 -13.86 -6.64 -12.24
CA ASN A 11 -13.22 -5.89 -13.29
C ASN A 11 -12.67 -6.85 -14.35
N TYR A 12 -13.43 -7.09 -15.41
CA TYR A 12 -13.03 -7.95 -16.54
C TYR A 12 -11.91 -7.34 -17.40
N ARG A 13 -11.49 -6.10 -17.13
CA ARG A 13 -10.40 -5.42 -17.85
C ARG A 13 -9.07 -5.46 -17.11
N LEU A 14 -8.97 -6.29 -16.06
CA LEU A 14 -7.71 -6.44 -15.35
C LEU A 14 -6.65 -7.08 -16.24
N GLU A 15 -5.50 -6.42 -16.31
CA GLU A 15 -4.33 -6.92 -17.01
C GLU A 15 -3.33 -7.51 -15.99
N PRO A 16 -2.56 -8.52 -16.36
CA PRO A 16 -1.49 -9.02 -15.50
C PRO A 16 -0.49 -7.93 -15.13
N SER A 17 -0.09 -7.87 -13.88
CA SER A 17 0.99 -6.98 -13.47
C SER A 17 2.32 -7.47 -14.05
N ARG A 18 3.16 -6.52 -14.46
CA ARG A 18 4.47 -6.83 -15.04
C ARG A 18 5.56 -6.25 -14.17
N ASN A 19 6.47 -7.12 -13.75
CA ASN A 19 7.64 -6.73 -12.99
C ASN A 19 8.90 -7.01 -13.82
N ARG A 20 9.81 -6.02 -13.87
CA ARG A 20 11.12 -6.14 -14.48
C ARG A 20 12.16 -5.79 -13.44
N LYS A 21 13.09 -6.70 -13.20
CA LYS A 21 14.23 -6.50 -12.32
C LYS A 21 15.50 -6.74 -13.10
N TRP A 22 16.50 -5.91 -12.86
CA TRP A 22 17.87 -6.16 -13.25
C TRP A 22 18.80 -5.82 -12.09
N GLU A 23 19.92 -6.49 -12.04
CA GLU A 23 20.94 -6.27 -11.03
C GLU A 23 22.32 -6.48 -11.61
N VAL A 24 23.27 -5.73 -11.10
CA VAL A 24 24.69 -5.88 -11.40
C VAL A 24 25.44 -6.06 -10.09
N ARG A 25 26.20 -7.14 -10.01
CA ARG A 25 27.02 -7.47 -8.85
C ARG A 25 28.49 -7.46 -9.21
N SER A 26 29.32 -6.95 -8.31
CA SER A 26 30.77 -7.02 -8.35
C SER A 26 31.27 -7.65 -7.07
N ASP A 27 32.14 -8.63 -7.19
CA ASP A 27 32.84 -9.30 -6.08
C ASP A 27 34.33 -9.05 -6.23
N ILE A 28 34.94 -8.44 -5.22
CA ILE A 28 36.36 -8.11 -5.16
C ILE A 28 36.97 -8.87 -4.00
N SER A 29 38.04 -9.62 -4.26
CA SER A 29 38.78 -10.33 -3.22
C SER A 29 40.22 -9.91 -3.24
N TYR A 30 40.75 -9.50 -2.10
CA TYR A 30 42.16 -9.12 -1.94
C TYR A 30 42.68 -9.46 -0.55
N ASN A 31 43.80 -10.15 -0.50
CA ASN A 31 44.46 -10.53 0.76
C ASN A 31 43.51 -11.15 1.80
N GLY A 32 42.63 -12.08 1.38
CA GLY A 32 41.68 -12.73 2.27
C GLY A 32 40.47 -11.86 2.68
N ASN A 33 40.41 -10.61 2.26
CA ASN A 33 39.23 -9.76 2.38
C ASN A 33 38.35 -9.90 1.16
N ARG A 34 37.05 -9.79 1.35
CA ARG A 34 36.05 -9.83 0.28
C ARG A 34 35.07 -8.70 0.40
N LEU A 35 34.85 -8.00 -0.70
CA LEU A 35 33.81 -7.00 -0.85
C LEU A 35 32.88 -7.39 -1.98
N SER A 36 31.59 -7.50 -1.69
CA SER A 36 30.55 -7.67 -2.67
C SER A 36 29.70 -6.40 -2.71
N VAL A 37 29.41 -5.89 -3.89
CA VAL A 37 28.51 -4.75 -4.10
C VAL A 37 27.52 -5.12 -5.18
N THR A 38 26.26 -4.91 -4.91
CA THR A 38 25.16 -5.17 -5.84
C THR A 38 24.34 -3.90 -6.02
N TYR A 39 24.16 -3.44 -7.24
CA TYR A 39 23.20 -2.44 -7.59
C TYR A 39 22.00 -3.12 -8.26
N PHE A 40 20.78 -2.75 -7.87
CA PHE A 40 19.57 -3.28 -8.48
C PHE A 40 18.57 -2.19 -8.81
N ARG A 41 17.76 -2.46 -9.83
CA ARG A 41 16.58 -1.68 -10.15
C ARG A 41 15.43 -2.59 -10.53
N GLU A 42 14.28 -2.32 -9.95
CA GLU A 42 13.04 -3.05 -10.15
C GLU A 42 11.93 -2.08 -10.54
N ARG A 43 11.11 -2.46 -11.50
CA ARG A 43 9.98 -1.67 -11.96
C ARG A 43 8.76 -2.57 -12.16
N LEU A 44 7.78 -2.37 -11.30
CA LEU A 44 6.44 -2.93 -11.42
C LEU A 44 5.56 -1.96 -12.19
N THR A 45 4.91 -2.43 -13.24
CA THR A 45 3.91 -1.69 -14.00
C THR A 45 2.59 -2.44 -13.99
N SER A 46 1.48 -1.73 -14.15
CA SER A 46 0.14 -2.33 -14.14
C SER A 46 -0.18 -3.11 -12.86
N GLY A 47 0.39 -2.68 -11.72
CA GLY A 47 0.12 -3.30 -10.42
C GLY A 47 -1.35 -3.12 -10.04
N PHE A 48 -1.87 -4.07 -9.28
CA PHE A 48 -3.24 -4.01 -8.79
C PHE A 48 -3.36 -3.03 -7.64
N ARG A 49 -4.46 -2.31 -7.63
CA ARG A 49 -4.90 -1.50 -6.51
C ARG A 49 -6.41 -1.57 -6.40
N TYR A 50 -6.89 -1.67 -5.17
CA TYR A 50 -8.29 -1.45 -4.88
C TYR A 50 -8.56 0.06 -4.81
N SER A 51 -9.55 0.51 -5.56
CA SER A 51 -10.00 1.90 -5.59
C SER A 51 -11.49 1.93 -5.32
N SER A 52 -11.92 2.98 -4.61
CA SER A 52 -13.34 3.20 -4.35
C SER A 52 -13.97 3.89 -5.54
N TYR A 53 -15.12 3.40 -5.93
CA TYR A 53 -15.93 3.95 -7.00
C TYR A 53 -17.35 4.15 -6.47
N TYR A 54 -18.10 5.00 -7.13
CA TYR A 54 -19.47 5.29 -6.78
C TYR A 54 -20.37 5.18 -8.01
N MET A 55 -21.56 4.65 -7.81
CA MET A 55 -22.57 4.55 -8.83
C MET A 55 -23.92 5.03 -8.30
N PRO A 56 -24.74 5.65 -9.12
CA PRO A 56 -26.09 6.03 -8.72
C PRO A 56 -26.92 4.77 -8.46
N PHE A 57 -27.66 4.82 -7.37
CA PHE A 57 -28.62 3.81 -6.97
C PHE A 57 -29.98 4.47 -6.77
N GLU A 58 -30.97 4.04 -7.53
CA GLU A 58 -32.33 4.54 -7.45
C GLU A 58 -33.19 3.57 -6.67
N TYR A 59 -33.99 4.09 -5.76
CA TYR A 59 -34.89 3.30 -4.93
C TYR A 59 -36.12 4.09 -4.53
N ARG A 60 -37.22 3.36 -4.23
CA ARG A 60 -38.41 3.96 -3.67
C ARG A 60 -38.27 4.08 -2.18
N LYS A 61 -38.34 5.28 -1.66
CA LYS A 61 -38.39 5.57 -0.23
C LYS A 61 -39.86 5.65 0.18
N TYR A 62 -40.32 4.59 0.82
CA TYR A 62 -41.69 4.52 1.32
C TYR A 62 -41.83 5.37 2.57
N ASP A 63 -42.92 6.12 2.64
CA ASP A 63 -43.24 7.01 3.75
C ASP A 63 -44.11 6.25 4.77
N ALA A 64 -43.46 5.86 5.88
CA ALA A 64 -44.15 5.16 6.96
C ALA A 64 -45.22 6.00 7.67
N SER A 65 -45.16 7.34 7.56
CA SER A 65 -46.17 8.23 8.14
C SER A 65 -47.49 8.23 7.36
N SER A 66 -47.47 7.70 6.14
CA SER A 66 -48.71 7.49 5.34
C SER A 66 -49.53 6.31 5.79
N ILE A 67 -49.03 5.51 6.73
CA ILE A 67 -49.70 4.31 7.23
C ILE A 67 -50.42 4.60 8.55
N ASP A 68 -51.72 4.41 8.58
CA ASP A 68 -52.46 4.41 9.86
C ASP A 68 -52.29 3.06 10.57
N ALA A 69 -51.33 3.01 11.52
CA ALA A 69 -51.00 1.82 12.25
C ALA A 69 -52.20 1.26 13.06
N GLY A 70 -53.20 2.11 13.39
CA GLY A 70 -54.38 1.69 14.15
C GLY A 70 -55.42 0.93 13.32
N SER A 71 -55.40 1.05 12.03
CA SER A 71 -56.30 0.40 11.08
C SER A 71 -55.79 -0.90 10.48
N LEU A 72 -54.53 -1.24 10.73
CA LEU A 72 -53.87 -2.40 10.12
C LEU A 72 -54.30 -3.73 10.78
N GLN A 73 -54.87 -4.61 9.96
CA GLN A 73 -55.17 -6.04 10.36
C GLN A 73 -54.03 -7.00 9.94
N GLY A 74 -52.99 -6.48 9.27
CA GLY A 74 -51.82 -7.22 8.77
C GLY A 74 -50.78 -6.28 8.16
N PRO A 75 -49.68 -6.80 7.59
CA PRO A 75 -48.69 -5.95 6.91
C PRO A 75 -49.35 -5.26 5.71
N PRO A 76 -49.19 -3.92 5.57
CA PRO A 76 -49.78 -3.18 4.47
C PRO A 76 -49.16 -3.62 3.14
N ALA A 77 -49.96 -3.62 2.08
CA ALA A 77 -49.46 -3.82 0.75
C ALA A 77 -48.57 -2.64 0.35
N LEU A 78 -47.51 -2.87 -0.40
CA LEU A 78 -46.61 -1.78 -0.82
C LEU A 78 -47.29 -0.76 -1.71
N GLU A 79 -48.35 -1.16 -2.40
CA GLU A 79 -49.16 -0.32 -3.27
C GLU A 79 -49.95 0.74 -2.51
N ASP A 80 -50.27 0.48 -1.24
CA ASP A 80 -51.04 1.37 -0.37
C ASP A 80 -50.18 2.42 0.35
N ILE A 81 -48.84 2.31 0.20
CA ILE A 81 -47.89 3.18 0.88
C ILE A 81 -47.34 4.22 -0.10
N SER A 82 -47.49 5.49 0.25
CA SER A 82 -46.89 6.56 -0.56
C SER A 82 -45.37 6.43 -0.57
N TYR A 83 -44.76 6.74 -1.69
CA TYR A 83 -43.31 6.68 -1.85
C TYR A 83 -42.78 7.88 -2.63
N THR A 84 -41.50 8.14 -2.46
CA THR A 84 -40.75 9.10 -3.27
C THR A 84 -39.62 8.36 -3.96
N ASP A 85 -39.48 8.51 -5.25
CA ASP A 85 -38.30 8.02 -5.97
C ASP A 85 -37.07 8.83 -5.53
N THR A 86 -36.10 8.13 -5.02
CA THR A 86 -34.92 8.73 -4.42
C THR A 86 -33.68 8.11 -5.06
N ARG A 87 -32.68 8.95 -5.26
CA ARG A 87 -31.37 8.56 -5.81
C ARG A 87 -30.30 8.84 -4.79
N LYS A 88 -29.37 7.91 -4.63
CA LYS A 88 -28.15 8.10 -3.85
C LYS A 88 -26.95 7.54 -4.58
N LEU A 89 -25.77 7.98 -4.18
CA LEU A 89 -24.52 7.35 -4.60
C LEU A 89 -24.21 6.18 -3.69
N ASP A 90 -24.00 5.02 -4.28
CA ASP A 90 -23.62 3.81 -3.57
C ASP A 90 -22.19 3.45 -3.92
N GLY A 91 -21.34 3.36 -2.87
CA GLY A 91 -19.92 3.12 -3.00
C GLY A 91 -19.61 1.62 -3.12
N TYR A 92 -18.62 1.30 -3.94
CA TYR A 92 -18.04 -0.04 -4.02
C TYR A 92 -16.53 0.04 -4.23
N THR A 93 -15.83 -1.04 -3.91
CA THR A 93 -14.39 -1.13 -4.09
C THR A 93 -14.09 -2.16 -5.17
N GLN A 94 -13.28 -1.79 -6.14
CA GLN A 94 -12.92 -2.65 -7.25
C GLN A 94 -11.40 -2.62 -7.47
N ALA A 95 -10.83 -3.78 -7.81
CA ALA A 95 -9.44 -3.85 -8.24
C ALA A 95 -9.27 -3.24 -9.63
N ALA A 96 -8.22 -2.42 -9.79
CA ALA A 96 -7.85 -1.83 -11.06
C ALA A 96 -6.33 -1.83 -11.25
N ASN A 97 -5.87 -1.82 -12.50
CA ASN A 97 -4.48 -1.62 -12.82
C ASN A 97 -4.16 -0.13 -12.76
N GLY A 98 -3.30 0.26 -11.86
CA GLY A 98 -2.98 1.69 -11.71
C GLY A 98 -1.77 1.92 -10.84
N SER A 99 -1.34 0.93 -10.06
CA SER A 99 -0.17 1.10 -9.25
C SER A 99 1.10 0.81 -10.03
N ARG A 100 2.10 1.66 -9.79
CA ARG A 100 3.45 1.54 -10.29
C ARG A 100 4.41 1.63 -9.12
N LEU A 101 5.37 0.74 -9.09
CA LEU A 101 6.41 0.73 -8.08
C LEU A 101 7.76 0.68 -8.79
N GLU A 102 8.60 1.64 -8.48
CA GLU A 102 10.01 1.64 -8.87
C GLU A 102 10.86 1.52 -7.63
N LYS A 103 11.77 0.54 -7.62
CA LYS A 103 12.75 0.36 -6.56
C LYS A 103 14.13 0.43 -7.16
N GLU A 104 15.04 1.08 -6.48
CA GLU A 104 16.46 1.09 -6.80
C GLU A 104 17.26 1.05 -5.50
N GLY A 105 18.42 0.41 -5.54
CA GLY A 105 19.22 0.33 -4.35
C GLY A 105 20.62 -0.24 -4.57
N VAL A 106 21.44 -0.07 -3.54
CA VAL A 106 22.77 -0.61 -3.46
C VAL A 106 22.86 -1.46 -2.20
N GLU A 107 23.30 -2.69 -2.35
CA GLU A 107 23.62 -3.60 -1.26
C GLU A 107 25.13 -3.86 -1.27
N PHE A 108 25.71 -3.93 -0.10
CA PHE A 108 27.14 -4.29 0.02
C PHE A 108 27.37 -5.23 1.18
N GLN A 109 28.37 -6.05 1.03
CA GLN A 109 28.88 -6.92 2.07
C GLN A 109 30.40 -6.93 2.04
N PHE A 110 30.99 -6.60 3.16
CA PHE A 110 32.43 -6.73 3.37
C PHE A 110 32.68 -7.84 4.40
N THR A 111 33.64 -8.70 4.11
CA THR A 111 34.12 -9.73 5.04
C THR A 111 35.63 -9.63 5.12
N SER A 112 36.15 -9.36 6.32
CA SER A 112 37.60 -9.29 6.51
C SER A 112 38.20 -10.68 6.62
N GLN A 113 39.50 -10.80 6.21
CA GLN A 113 40.28 -11.89 6.74
C GLN A 113 40.36 -11.77 8.27
N ARG A 114 40.68 -12.88 8.95
CA ARG A 114 40.83 -12.84 10.40
C ARG A 114 42.05 -12.02 10.79
N ILE A 115 41.80 -11.00 11.61
CA ILE A 115 42.82 -10.13 12.19
C ILE A 115 43.58 -10.95 13.23
N ARG A 116 44.76 -11.43 12.89
CA ARG A 116 45.54 -12.41 13.71
C ARG A 116 45.72 -11.99 15.16
N PRO A 117 46.16 -10.76 15.51
CA PRO A 117 46.35 -10.34 16.90
C PRO A 117 45.09 -10.41 17.73
N LEU A 118 43.94 -10.07 17.13
CA LEU A 118 42.64 -10.04 17.81
C LEU A 118 41.87 -11.35 17.65
N ARG A 119 42.33 -12.24 16.74
CA ARG A 119 41.62 -13.47 16.37
C ARG A 119 40.19 -13.25 15.95
N THR A 120 39.90 -12.04 15.41
CA THR A 120 38.56 -11.53 15.08
C THR A 120 38.41 -11.39 13.59
N SER A 121 37.29 -11.82 13.04
CA SER A 121 36.82 -11.44 11.71
C SER A 121 35.72 -10.42 11.80
N VAL A 122 35.70 -9.51 10.84
CA VAL A 122 34.70 -8.42 10.73
C VAL A 122 33.84 -8.66 9.52
N ILE A 123 32.55 -8.64 9.69
CA ILE A 123 31.58 -8.68 8.61
C ILE A 123 30.73 -7.40 8.70
N ILE A 124 30.68 -6.65 7.61
CA ILE A 124 29.86 -5.46 7.50
C ILE A 124 28.97 -5.66 6.29
N ASN A 125 27.68 -5.59 6.48
CA ASN A 125 26.74 -5.54 5.38
C ASN A 125 25.80 -4.36 5.53
N GLY A 126 25.27 -3.89 4.42
CA GLY A 126 24.34 -2.76 4.44
C GLY A 126 23.59 -2.65 3.13
N ALA A 127 22.52 -1.92 3.20
CA ALA A 127 21.66 -1.63 2.06
C ALA A 127 21.13 -0.21 2.12
N TRP A 128 21.26 0.49 1.01
CA TRP A 128 20.49 1.69 0.73
C TRP A 128 19.48 1.38 -0.36
N PHE A 129 18.26 1.77 -0.15
CA PHE A 129 17.25 1.66 -1.21
C PHE A 129 16.24 2.81 -1.18
N LYS A 130 15.71 3.07 -2.35
CA LYS A 130 14.64 4.02 -2.60
C LYS A 130 13.51 3.31 -3.34
N SER A 131 12.30 3.46 -2.87
CA SER A 131 11.10 3.00 -3.55
C SER A 131 10.17 4.18 -3.85
N THR A 132 9.72 4.29 -5.09
CA THR A 132 8.76 5.28 -5.54
C THR A 132 7.49 4.55 -5.96
N TYR A 133 6.43 4.80 -5.24
CA TYR A 133 5.10 4.30 -5.54
C TYR A 133 4.27 5.42 -6.17
N THR A 134 3.56 5.12 -7.25
CA THR A 134 2.61 6.03 -7.89
C THR A 134 1.32 5.30 -8.26
N ASN A 135 0.24 6.05 -8.38
CA ASN A 135 -1.06 5.53 -8.78
C ASN A 135 -1.65 6.41 -9.88
N SER A 136 -2.17 5.79 -10.93
CA SER A 136 -2.82 6.48 -12.07
C SER A 136 -4.34 6.46 -12.00
N GLN A 137 -4.91 5.74 -11.02
CA GLN A 137 -6.36 5.68 -10.87
C GLN A 137 -6.88 6.95 -10.17
N PRO A 138 -8.04 7.46 -10.58
CA PRO A 138 -8.68 8.56 -9.88
C PRO A 138 -9.05 8.15 -8.45
N MET A 139 -9.08 9.12 -7.56
CA MET A 139 -9.53 8.93 -6.19
C MET A 139 -10.87 9.64 -6.00
N PHE A 140 -11.82 8.91 -5.43
CA PHE A 140 -13.12 9.44 -5.10
C PHE A 140 -13.27 9.48 -3.59
N GLU A 141 -13.74 10.59 -3.06
CA GLU A 141 -14.03 10.76 -1.64
C GLU A 141 -15.43 11.34 -1.45
N THR A 142 -16.11 10.85 -0.42
CA THR A 142 -17.42 11.41 -0.05
C THR A 142 -17.26 12.79 0.54
N VAL A 143 -18.16 13.69 0.18
CA VAL A 143 -18.24 15.03 0.77
C VAL A 143 -18.97 14.92 2.11
N SER A 144 -18.31 15.30 3.21
CA SER A 144 -18.85 15.21 4.57
C SER A 144 -19.51 16.51 5.03
N GLU A 145 -20.12 17.24 4.11
CA GLU A 145 -20.79 18.49 4.45
C GLU A 145 -22.29 18.31 4.63
N VAL A 146 -22.86 19.15 5.50
CA VAL A 146 -24.29 19.20 5.76
C VAL A 146 -24.80 20.57 5.30
N VAL A 147 -25.69 20.57 4.32
CA VAL A 147 -26.37 21.77 3.83
C VAL A 147 -27.84 21.64 4.19
N ASP A 148 -28.41 22.67 4.80
CA ASP A 148 -29.83 22.71 5.23
C ASP A 148 -30.27 21.49 6.03
N ASN A 149 -29.42 21.05 7.00
CA ASN A 149 -29.64 19.87 7.82
C ASN A 149 -29.68 18.55 7.04
N ARG A 150 -29.18 18.49 5.80
CA ARG A 150 -29.11 17.29 4.99
C ARG A 150 -27.65 17.00 4.64
N PRO A 151 -27.17 15.77 4.86
CA PRO A 151 -25.85 15.39 4.41
C PRO A 151 -25.85 15.29 2.87
N ILE A 152 -24.99 16.07 2.21
CA ILE A 152 -24.87 16.06 0.75
C ILE A 152 -24.02 14.88 0.22
N GLN A 153 -23.39 14.12 1.10
CA GLN A 153 -22.57 12.97 0.75
C GLN A 153 -23.31 11.86 -0.01
N GLU A 154 -24.65 11.81 0.07
CA GLU A 154 -25.46 10.83 -0.65
C GLU A 154 -25.66 11.19 -2.13
N GLU A 155 -25.46 12.47 -2.49
CA GLU A 155 -25.73 13.02 -3.82
C GLU A 155 -24.44 13.35 -4.57
N TYR A 156 -23.36 13.67 -3.85
CA TYR A 156 -22.10 14.15 -4.42
C TYR A 156 -20.90 13.39 -3.91
N VAL A 157 -19.93 13.21 -4.79
CA VAL A 157 -18.62 12.64 -4.47
C VAL A 157 -17.54 13.52 -5.09
N GLY A 158 -16.52 13.84 -4.30
CA GLY A 158 -15.35 14.57 -4.78
C GLY A 158 -14.48 13.67 -5.64
N LEU A 159 -14.06 14.15 -6.79
CA LEU A 159 -13.05 13.53 -7.65
C LEU A 159 -11.73 14.26 -7.47
N TYR A 160 -10.70 13.51 -7.05
CA TYR A 160 -9.34 14.01 -6.87
C TYR A 160 -8.41 13.42 -7.90
N ASP A 161 -7.79 14.26 -8.69
CA ASP A 161 -6.77 13.90 -9.67
C ASP A 161 -5.37 13.99 -9.03
N TRP A 162 -5.14 13.24 -7.98
CA TRP A 162 -3.83 13.13 -7.35
C TRP A 162 -3.38 11.67 -7.35
N ASN A 163 -2.11 11.45 -7.49
CA ASN A 163 -1.59 10.11 -7.64
C ASN A 163 -1.37 9.37 -6.32
N SER A 164 -1.65 9.95 -5.17
CA SER A 164 -1.37 9.39 -3.83
C SER A 164 -0.02 8.69 -3.72
N GLY A 165 0.97 9.21 -4.42
CA GLY A 165 2.30 8.62 -4.52
C GLY A 165 3.10 8.76 -3.23
N ARG A 166 4.10 7.90 -3.09
CA ARG A 166 4.98 7.85 -1.93
C ARG A 166 6.40 7.53 -2.36
N ILE A 167 7.35 8.23 -1.77
CA ILE A 167 8.77 7.93 -1.88
C ILE A 167 9.25 7.50 -0.51
N ASN A 168 9.79 6.30 -0.41
CA ASN A 168 10.45 5.80 0.79
C ASN A 168 11.92 5.60 0.50
N GLN A 169 12.77 6.02 1.43
CA GLN A 169 14.21 5.79 1.38
C GLN A 169 14.66 5.29 2.73
N GLN A 170 15.59 4.37 2.73
CA GLN A 170 16.26 3.95 3.96
C GLN A 170 17.70 3.53 3.69
N PHE A 171 18.52 3.66 4.72
CA PHE A 171 19.88 3.15 4.76
C PHE A 171 20.13 2.48 6.10
N ASN A 172 20.54 1.23 6.05
CA ASN A 172 20.88 0.44 7.22
C ASN A 172 22.21 -0.29 7.02
N THR A 173 22.88 -0.56 8.12
CA THR A 173 24.07 -1.41 8.16
C THR A 173 24.00 -2.37 9.33
N ASN A 174 24.67 -3.50 9.18
CA ASN A 174 24.86 -4.47 10.21
C ASN A 174 26.34 -4.80 10.33
N PHE A 175 26.87 -4.70 11.54
CA PHE A 175 28.25 -4.99 11.88
C PHE A 175 28.28 -6.28 12.70
N MET A 176 29.10 -7.24 12.30
CA MET A 176 29.31 -8.48 13.03
C MET A 176 30.79 -8.68 13.29
N LEU A 177 31.11 -9.08 14.50
CA LEU A 177 32.46 -9.42 14.95
C LEU A 177 32.45 -10.85 15.48
N ASP A 178 33.28 -11.70 14.91
CA ASP A 178 33.49 -13.08 15.39
C ASP A 178 34.91 -13.21 15.94
N THR A 179 35.03 -13.32 17.25
CA THR A 179 36.30 -13.47 17.97
C THR A 179 36.46 -14.87 18.51
N GLN A 180 37.54 -15.49 18.16
CA GLN A 180 37.89 -16.84 18.66
C GLN A 180 38.80 -16.75 19.88
N VAL A 181 38.47 -17.53 20.88
CA VAL A 181 39.31 -17.75 22.08
C VAL A 181 39.67 -19.25 22.14
N PRO A 182 40.68 -19.67 21.38
CA PRO A 182 41.05 -21.11 21.28
C PRO A 182 41.41 -21.74 22.62
N GLU A 183 41.99 -20.94 23.54
CA GLU A 183 42.38 -21.40 24.87
C GLU A 183 41.18 -21.95 25.66
N TRP A 184 39.98 -21.45 25.37
CA TRP A 184 38.75 -21.89 26.02
C TRP A 184 37.82 -22.65 25.09
N GLY A 185 38.19 -22.79 23.81
CA GLY A 185 37.36 -23.43 22.79
C GLY A 185 36.08 -22.63 22.48
N LEU A 186 36.08 -21.29 22.70
CA LEU A 186 34.92 -20.43 22.57
C LEU A 186 35.02 -19.53 21.33
N ILE A 187 33.87 -19.20 20.80
CA ILE A 187 33.68 -18.14 19.80
C ILE A 187 32.67 -17.12 20.34
N PHE A 188 33.07 -15.87 20.38
CA PHE A 188 32.18 -14.75 20.73
C PHE A 188 31.75 -14.04 19.46
N SER A 189 30.44 -14.04 19.19
CA SER A 189 29.85 -13.33 18.08
C SER A 189 29.05 -12.13 18.62
N THR A 190 29.38 -10.94 18.14
CA THR A 190 28.69 -9.70 18.49
C THR A 190 28.13 -9.09 17.23
N SER A 191 26.86 -8.66 17.25
CA SER A 191 26.25 -7.96 16.13
C SER A 191 25.62 -6.64 16.59
N VAL A 192 25.76 -5.61 15.75
CA VAL A 192 25.16 -4.29 15.95
C VAL A 192 24.48 -3.89 14.64
N GLN A 193 23.19 -3.63 14.71
CA GLN A 193 22.42 -3.13 13.58
C GLN A 193 22.15 -1.65 13.74
N CYS A 194 22.47 -0.87 12.70
CA CYS A 194 22.24 0.57 12.66
C CYS A 194 21.29 0.92 11.54
N MET A 195 20.25 1.68 11.85
CA MET A 195 19.43 2.35 10.86
C MET A 195 19.81 3.83 10.86
N TRP A 196 20.48 4.27 9.80
CA TRP A 196 21.04 5.60 9.69
C TRP A 196 19.99 6.65 9.33
N PHE A 197 19.09 6.28 8.43
CA PHE A 197 17.93 7.09 8.15
C PHE A 197 16.78 6.28 7.56
N VAL A 198 15.57 6.75 7.80
CA VAL A 198 14.33 6.40 7.11
C VAL A 198 13.64 7.69 6.74
N SER A 199 13.25 7.81 5.49
CA SER A 199 12.51 8.96 5.01
C SER A 199 11.30 8.49 4.23
N THR A 200 10.14 9.06 4.55
CA THR A 200 8.91 8.87 3.78
C THR A 200 8.41 10.23 3.33
N ARG A 201 8.24 10.38 2.04
CA ARG A 201 7.68 11.59 1.43
C ARG A 201 6.43 11.22 0.65
N VAL A 202 5.33 11.86 0.98
CA VAL A 202 4.08 11.77 0.21
C VAL A 202 4.18 12.73 -0.97
N MET A 203 3.78 12.26 -2.13
CA MET A 203 3.75 13.06 -3.35
C MET A 203 2.35 13.64 -3.50
N TRP A 204 2.24 14.95 -3.33
CA TRP A 204 1.03 15.68 -3.65
C TRP A 204 1.16 16.23 -5.08
N LYS A 205 0.11 16.12 -5.86
CA LYS A 205 0.00 16.92 -7.06
C LYS A 205 -0.45 18.31 -6.57
N ASN A 206 0.41 19.29 -6.70
CA ASN A 206 0.02 20.66 -6.45
C ASN A 206 -1.11 20.98 -7.44
N GLY A 207 -2.28 21.23 -6.88
CA GLY A 207 -3.41 21.74 -7.62
C GLY A 207 -3.16 23.20 -7.98
#